data_44ec385c637bd6b65258e4a0904c0bd4
#
_entry.id   44ec385c637bd6b65258e4a0904c0bd4
#
_cell.length_a   1.000
_cell.length_b   1.000
_cell.length_c   1.000
_cell.angle_alpha   90.00
_cell.angle_beta   90.00
_cell.angle_gamma   90.00
#
_symmetry.space_group_name_H-M   'P 1'
#
loop_
_entity.id
_entity.type
_entity.pdbx_description
1 polymer ?
#
loop_
_entity_poly.entity_id
_entity_poly.type
_entity_poly.pdbx_seq_one_letter_code
_entity_poly.pdbx_strand_id
1 'polypeptide(L)'
;MTASGSHEANQNNTKTIAYELIITGMIQGVGFRPLIYRLAHEKNLVGWVKNDCGCVRIHIEGSELDVEQFSYELQNNASMVSLYLLEKKSIKPNGLGTFSIEESSHDPLSGTVSVPKDLYLCDACQSELLSTDNRRSDYSFIACSECGPRFSMLRAMPYDRKNISMSAFPMCETCHQEYQSPHDRRFHAQPISCRACGPEVFCSTVGGRVIAQGDDDVVTAVVGCLNQGAIIALKSVGGYHLICDAQNTEAVDLLRRRKNRPDKPFAVMLPEPQSDIPGQSWLDNCVVVNSQDKALLSSSIRPILLAPKKRNAPIAENVAPMLSDLGVMLPCSGLHLMLMKQFNRPMIATS
;
A
#
# COMPACT_ATOMS: atom_id res chain seq x y z
N MET A 1 70.70 7.25 -24.97
CA MET A 1 69.83 8.39 -24.65
C MET A 1 68.43 7.88 -24.59
N THR A 2 67.99 7.50 -23.40
CA THR A 2 66.67 6.91 -23.11
C THR A 2 65.84 8.00 -22.41
N ALA A 3 64.82 8.48 -23.08
CA ALA A 3 63.85 9.42 -22.50
C ALA A 3 62.72 8.61 -21.81
N SER A 4 62.75 8.65 -20.49
CA SER A 4 61.65 8.15 -19.65
C SER A 4 60.53 9.20 -19.63
N GLY A 5 59.44 8.91 -20.34
CA GLY A 5 58.20 9.68 -20.21
C GLY A 5 57.40 9.22 -19.00
N SER A 6 57.37 10.04 -17.98
CA SER A 6 56.47 9.88 -16.83
C SER A 6 55.07 10.28 -17.25
N HIS A 7 54.14 9.30 -17.32
CA HIS A 7 52.72 9.56 -17.37
C HIS A 7 52.27 10.03 -15.97
N GLU A 8 52.17 11.33 -15.79
CA GLU A 8 51.40 11.90 -14.67
C GLU A 8 49.92 11.56 -14.87
N ALA A 9 49.38 10.72 -14.03
CA ALA A 9 47.96 10.51 -13.92
C ALA A 9 47.31 11.80 -13.39
N ASN A 10 46.59 12.48 -14.27
CA ASN A 10 45.78 13.66 -13.95
C ASN A 10 44.68 13.26 -12.97
N GLN A 11 44.95 13.32 -11.66
CA GLN A 11 43.92 13.23 -10.63
C GLN A 11 43.12 14.56 -10.74
N ASN A 12 41.99 14.48 -11.44
CA ASN A 12 40.97 15.53 -11.37
C ASN A 12 40.49 15.62 -9.91
N ASN A 13 41.05 16.58 -9.19
CA ASN A 13 40.68 16.94 -7.84
C ASN A 13 39.30 17.65 -7.89
N THR A 14 38.23 16.87 -8.15
CA THR A 14 36.85 17.40 -8.14
C THR A 14 36.52 17.77 -6.70
N LYS A 15 36.34 19.08 -6.48
CA LYS A 15 35.98 19.63 -5.17
C LYS A 15 34.70 18.96 -4.67
N THR A 16 34.78 18.25 -3.55
CA THR A 16 33.62 17.70 -2.86
C THR A 16 32.79 18.81 -2.23
N ILE A 17 31.53 18.87 -2.55
CA ILE A 17 30.54 19.77 -1.94
C ILE A 17 29.55 18.97 -1.10
N ALA A 18 28.90 19.62 -0.15
CA ALA A 18 27.89 18.99 0.68
C ALA A 18 26.66 19.87 0.88
N TYR A 19 25.51 19.22 0.94
CA TYR A 19 24.23 19.87 1.24
C TYR A 19 23.43 19.08 2.26
N GLU A 20 22.69 19.83 3.07
CA GLU A 20 21.57 19.31 3.85
C GLU A 20 20.27 19.74 3.18
N LEU A 21 19.35 18.79 2.98
CA LEU A 21 18.03 19.00 2.39
C LEU A 21 16.98 18.65 3.43
N ILE A 22 15.97 19.51 3.57
CA ILE A 22 14.78 19.25 4.39
C ILE A 22 13.57 19.20 3.47
N ILE A 23 12.89 18.06 3.45
CA ILE A 23 11.78 17.80 2.55
C ILE A 23 10.54 17.47 3.39
N THR A 24 9.40 18.03 2.98
CA THR A 24 8.07 17.72 3.56
C THR A 24 7.09 17.24 2.51
N GLY A 25 5.92 16.82 2.96
CA GLY A 25 4.86 16.29 2.12
C GLY A 25 4.47 14.87 2.51
N MET A 26 3.80 14.15 1.61
CA MET A 26 3.47 12.72 1.82
C MET A 26 4.66 11.82 1.47
N ILE A 27 5.74 11.92 2.23
CA ILE A 27 7.03 11.28 1.96
C ILE A 27 7.38 10.14 2.92
N GLN A 28 6.71 10.03 4.06
CA GLN A 28 6.90 8.91 4.97
C GLN A 28 5.96 7.75 4.62
N GLY A 29 6.43 6.51 4.76
CA GLY A 29 5.64 5.31 4.47
C GLY A 29 5.37 5.00 2.99
N VAL A 30 5.94 5.73 2.06
CA VAL A 30 5.76 5.59 0.60
C VAL A 30 7.04 5.17 -0.13
N GLY A 31 8.01 4.61 0.59
CA GLY A 31 9.29 4.17 0.02
C GLY A 31 10.28 5.30 -0.27
N PHE A 32 10.06 6.51 0.26
CA PHE A 32 10.90 7.67 -0.05
C PHE A 32 12.36 7.50 0.41
N ARG A 33 12.63 7.04 1.65
CA ARG A 33 14.00 6.77 2.12
C ARG A 33 14.72 5.73 1.24
N PRO A 34 14.12 4.57 0.90
CA PRO A 34 14.65 3.65 -0.11
C PRO A 34 14.95 4.28 -1.47
N LEU A 35 14.09 5.16 -1.96
CA LEU A 35 14.31 5.88 -3.23
C LEU A 35 15.56 6.76 -3.13
N ILE A 36 15.67 7.59 -2.09
CA ILE A 36 16.83 8.45 -1.85
C ILE A 36 18.13 7.65 -1.75
N TYR A 37 18.10 6.52 -1.02
CA TYR A 37 19.23 5.63 -0.89
C TYR A 37 19.73 5.13 -2.25
N ARG A 38 18.83 4.59 -3.09
CA ARG A 38 19.18 4.09 -4.43
C ARG A 38 19.71 5.21 -5.33
N LEU A 39 19.02 6.35 -5.35
CA LEU A 39 19.42 7.51 -6.15
C LEU A 39 20.81 8.05 -5.76
N ALA A 40 21.11 8.10 -4.46
CA ALA A 40 22.43 8.51 -3.97
C ALA A 40 23.53 7.53 -4.41
N HIS A 41 23.27 6.22 -4.32
CA HIS A 41 24.23 5.21 -4.79
C HIS A 41 24.44 5.25 -6.29
N GLU A 42 23.40 5.46 -7.10
CA GLU A 42 23.49 5.60 -8.56
C GLU A 42 24.33 6.81 -8.97
N LYS A 43 24.37 7.87 -8.15
CA LYS A 43 25.16 9.09 -8.39
C LYS A 43 26.46 9.12 -7.60
N ASN A 44 26.91 8.01 -7.02
CA ASN A 44 28.13 7.91 -6.20
C ASN A 44 28.20 8.95 -5.08
N LEU A 45 27.05 9.38 -4.54
CA LEU A 45 26.99 10.27 -3.40
C LEU A 45 27.16 9.50 -2.10
N VAL A 46 27.78 10.15 -1.12
CA VAL A 46 27.85 9.65 0.27
C VAL A 46 27.00 10.54 1.17
N GLY A 47 26.59 10.00 2.33
CA GLY A 47 25.72 10.76 3.23
C GLY A 47 24.70 9.89 3.96
N TRP A 48 23.55 10.47 4.24
CA TRP A 48 22.47 9.76 4.91
C TRP A 48 21.10 10.36 4.64
N VAL A 49 20.06 9.54 4.84
CA VAL A 49 18.66 9.98 4.85
C VAL A 49 17.99 9.45 6.11
N LYS A 50 17.19 10.29 6.77
CA LYS A 50 16.38 9.90 7.94
C LYS A 50 15.02 10.58 7.97
N ASN A 51 14.04 9.91 8.57
CA ASN A 51 12.80 10.57 8.95
C ASN A 51 13.02 11.45 10.17
N ASP A 52 12.33 12.59 10.17
CA ASP A 52 12.18 13.46 11.32
C ASP A 52 10.69 13.77 11.51
N CYS A 53 10.30 14.36 12.62
CA CYS A 53 8.90 14.71 12.86
C CYS A 53 8.37 15.66 11.76
N GLY A 54 7.55 15.13 10.86
CA GLY A 54 6.91 15.87 9.76
C GLY A 54 7.76 16.12 8.52
N CYS A 55 9.04 15.72 8.48
CA CYS A 55 9.91 15.90 7.34
C CYS A 55 10.84 14.68 7.13
N VAL A 56 11.60 14.72 6.03
CA VAL A 56 12.77 13.87 5.80
C VAL A 56 13.98 14.78 5.66
N ARG A 57 15.04 14.46 6.39
CA ARG A 57 16.34 15.11 6.25
C ARG A 57 17.27 14.25 5.44
N ILE A 58 18.01 14.89 4.55
CA ILE A 58 18.99 14.25 3.68
C ILE A 58 20.29 15.03 3.76
N HIS A 59 21.38 14.34 4.03
CA HIS A 59 22.73 14.86 3.92
C HIS A 59 23.40 14.20 2.73
N ILE A 60 23.92 14.98 1.78
CA ILE A 60 24.61 14.48 0.59
C ILE A 60 25.97 15.15 0.44
N GLU A 61 26.98 14.36 0.05
CA GLU A 61 28.31 14.83 -0.30
C GLU A 61 28.75 14.16 -1.60
N GLY A 62 29.38 14.93 -2.49
CA GLY A 62 29.89 14.43 -3.77
C GLY A 62 30.42 15.53 -4.66
N SER A 63 30.64 15.20 -5.95
CA SER A 63 30.97 16.21 -6.94
C SER A 63 29.78 17.14 -7.20
N GLU A 64 30.04 18.35 -7.68
CA GLU A 64 29.00 19.31 -8.01
C GLU A 64 28.01 18.72 -9.04
N LEU A 65 28.53 18.03 -10.06
CA LEU A 65 27.72 17.38 -11.10
C LEU A 65 26.80 16.30 -10.54
N ASP A 66 27.31 15.41 -9.67
CA ASP A 66 26.53 14.32 -9.09
C ASP A 66 25.41 14.86 -8.18
N VAL A 67 25.70 15.90 -7.40
CA VAL A 67 24.73 16.59 -6.53
C VAL A 67 23.64 17.31 -7.35
N GLU A 68 23.99 17.92 -8.48
CA GLU A 68 23.01 18.53 -9.38
C GLU A 68 22.11 17.48 -10.03
N GLN A 69 22.69 16.39 -10.54
CA GLN A 69 21.93 15.28 -11.12
C GLN A 69 20.98 14.64 -10.10
N PHE A 70 21.44 14.39 -8.89
CA PHE A 70 20.60 13.92 -7.79
C PHE A 70 19.44 14.88 -7.53
N SER A 71 19.71 16.17 -7.44
CA SER A 71 18.69 17.19 -7.17
C SER A 71 17.64 17.24 -8.29
N TYR A 72 18.06 17.11 -9.54
CA TYR A 72 17.19 17.07 -10.71
C TYR A 72 16.29 15.82 -10.71
N GLU A 73 16.87 14.64 -10.50
CA GLU A 73 16.11 13.39 -10.46
C GLU A 73 15.17 13.32 -9.26
N LEU A 74 15.58 13.86 -8.13
CA LEU A 74 14.72 13.99 -6.95
C LEU A 74 13.45 14.80 -7.28
N GLN A 75 13.59 15.92 -7.99
CA GLN A 75 12.46 16.76 -8.42
C GLN A 75 11.56 16.05 -9.44
N ASN A 76 12.11 15.30 -10.37
CA ASN A 76 11.34 14.57 -11.39
C ASN A 76 10.60 13.36 -10.80
N ASN A 77 11.19 12.64 -9.86
CA ASN A 77 10.52 11.57 -9.10
C ASN A 77 9.51 12.11 -8.09
N ALA A 78 9.53 13.40 -7.81
CA ALA A 78 8.60 14.11 -6.93
C ALA A 78 7.14 14.05 -7.38
N SER A 79 6.88 13.82 -8.68
CA SER A 79 5.52 13.67 -9.21
C SER A 79 4.76 12.46 -8.65
N MET A 80 5.46 11.45 -8.15
CA MET A 80 4.87 10.27 -7.50
C MET A 80 4.48 10.54 -6.03
N VAL A 81 5.01 11.62 -5.44
CA VAL A 81 4.80 11.98 -4.04
C VAL A 81 4.64 13.49 -3.96
N SER A 82 3.57 14.00 -3.33
CA SER A 82 3.43 15.45 -3.11
C SER A 82 4.52 15.91 -2.13
N LEU A 83 5.69 16.24 -2.66
CA LEU A 83 6.82 16.69 -1.87
C LEU A 83 7.07 18.20 -2.07
N TYR A 84 7.54 18.83 -1.01
CA TYR A 84 7.96 20.23 -1.00
C TYR A 84 9.35 20.30 -0.37
N LEU A 85 10.31 20.85 -1.12
CA LEU A 85 11.62 21.19 -0.58
C LEU A 85 11.46 22.41 0.31
N LEU A 86 11.70 22.26 1.63
CA LEU A 86 11.66 23.37 2.57
C LEU A 86 12.96 24.14 2.61
N GLU A 87 14.09 23.43 2.63
CA GLU A 87 15.40 24.02 2.80
C GLU A 87 16.46 23.23 2.03
N LYS A 88 17.37 23.95 1.35
CA LYS A 88 18.62 23.41 0.80
C LYS A 88 19.75 24.28 1.32
N LYS A 89 20.55 23.74 2.23
CA LYS A 89 21.66 24.46 2.88
C LYS A 89 22.98 23.86 2.49
N SER A 90 23.89 24.69 1.98
CA SER A 90 25.29 24.30 1.76
C SER A 90 25.99 24.17 3.12
N ILE A 91 26.70 23.08 3.31
CA ILE A 91 27.44 22.75 4.53
C ILE A 91 28.86 22.29 4.18
N LYS A 92 29.71 22.12 5.18
CA LYS A 92 31.03 21.53 4.97
C LYS A 92 30.89 20.01 4.82
N PRO A 93 31.60 19.39 3.87
CA PRO A 93 31.69 17.93 3.80
C PRO A 93 32.22 17.35 5.12
N ASN A 94 31.59 16.28 5.60
CA ASN A 94 32.00 15.53 6.79
C ASN A 94 33.00 14.41 6.46
N GLY A 95 33.23 14.12 5.16
CA GLY A 95 34.10 13.05 4.71
C GLY A 95 33.52 11.65 4.93
N LEU A 96 32.21 11.49 4.74
CA LEU A 96 31.54 10.21 4.87
C LEU A 96 31.99 9.24 3.77
N GLY A 97 32.02 7.94 4.08
CA GLY A 97 32.50 6.92 3.15
C GLY A 97 31.39 6.21 2.36
N THR A 98 30.14 6.27 2.85
CA THR A 98 29.01 5.56 2.24
C THR A 98 27.74 6.38 2.41
N PHE A 99 26.67 5.98 1.69
CA PHE A 99 25.32 6.50 1.94
C PHE A 99 24.54 5.50 2.80
N SER A 100 23.77 6.00 3.79
CA SER A 100 23.03 5.16 4.73
C SER A 100 21.59 5.67 4.96
N ILE A 101 20.70 4.76 5.37
CA ILE A 101 19.41 5.13 5.96
C ILE A 101 19.60 5.09 7.49
N GLU A 102 19.51 6.26 8.11
CA GLU A 102 19.67 6.38 9.57
C GLU A 102 18.36 6.23 10.34
N GLU A 103 18.48 6.01 11.64
CA GLU A 103 17.35 6.02 12.56
C GLU A 103 16.66 7.38 12.57
N SER A 104 15.34 7.33 12.70
CA SER A 104 14.52 8.55 12.74
C SER A 104 14.77 9.35 14.01
N SER A 105 14.84 10.67 13.88
CA SER A 105 14.90 11.59 15.00
C SER A 105 13.50 12.09 15.41
N HIS A 106 13.39 12.57 16.64
CA HIS A 106 12.15 13.06 17.24
C HIS A 106 12.16 14.57 17.47
N ASP A 107 13.08 15.29 16.83
CA ASP A 107 13.15 16.75 16.98
C ASP A 107 11.91 17.38 16.32
N PRO A 108 11.10 18.10 17.09
CA PRO A 108 9.90 18.74 16.56
C PRO A 108 10.32 19.96 15.71
N LEU A 109 10.48 19.77 14.42
CA LEU A 109 10.39 20.88 13.48
C LEU A 109 8.92 21.30 13.40
N SER A 110 8.66 22.60 13.52
CA SER A 110 7.32 23.20 13.39
C SER A 110 6.79 23.03 11.96
N GLY A 111 6.28 21.85 11.63
CA GLY A 111 5.73 21.52 10.32
C GLY A 111 4.47 20.68 10.42
N THR A 112 3.61 20.75 9.41
CA THR A 112 2.42 19.92 9.31
C THR A 112 2.84 18.46 9.03
N VAL A 113 2.56 17.57 9.97
CA VAL A 113 2.81 16.14 9.79
C VAL A 113 1.80 15.57 8.80
N SER A 114 2.26 15.11 7.64
CA SER A 114 1.42 14.39 6.69
C SER A 114 1.45 12.91 7.00
N VAL A 115 0.28 12.34 7.29
CA VAL A 115 0.12 10.92 7.55
C VAL A 115 -0.13 10.17 6.23
N PRO A 116 0.63 9.11 5.93
CA PRO A 116 0.46 8.36 4.69
C PRO A 116 -0.91 7.65 4.65
N LYS A 117 -1.52 7.59 3.47
CA LYS A 117 -2.81 6.91 3.24
C LYS A 117 -2.61 5.39 3.20
N ASP A 118 -3.67 4.66 3.55
CA ASP A 118 -3.76 3.24 3.19
C ASP A 118 -3.90 3.13 1.67
N LEU A 119 -3.18 2.19 1.08
CA LEU A 119 -3.19 1.93 -0.35
C LEU A 119 -3.52 0.47 -0.60
N TYR A 120 -4.21 0.21 -1.71
CA TYR A 120 -4.40 -1.16 -2.19
C TYR A 120 -3.07 -1.75 -2.66
N LEU A 121 -3.05 -3.07 -2.87
CA LEU A 121 -1.88 -3.80 -3.33
C LEU A 121 -1.44 -3.33 -4.72
N CYS A 122 -0.15 -3.13 -4.91
CA CYS A 122 0.44 -2.94 -6.23
C CYS A 122 0.43 -4.27 -7.02
N ASP A 123 0.55 -4.18 -8.34
CA ASP A 123 0.48 -5.35 -9.24
C ASP A 123 1.46 -6.46 -8.86
N ALA A 124 2.68 -6.10 -8.45
CA ALA A 124 3.67 -7.07 -7.99
C ALA A 124 3.23 -7.80 -6.71
N CYS A 125 2.62 -7.10 -5.73
CA CYS A 125 2.08 -7.74 -4.54
C CYS A 125 0.84 -8.60 -4.85
N GLN A 126 -0.01 -8.16 -5.78
CA GLN A 126 -1.14 -8.96 -6.24
C GLN A 126 -0.65 -10.24 -6.93
N SER A 127 0.32 -10.14 -7.83
CA SER A 127 0.92 -11.28 -8.52
C SER A 127 1.54 -12.28 -7.54
N GLU A 128 2.27 -11.81 -6.53
CA GLU A 128 2.83 -12.67 -5.49
C GLU A 128 1.76 -13.33 -4.62
N LEU A 129 0.70 -12.59 -4.25
CA LEU A 129 -0.43 -13.12 -3.48
C LEU A 129 -1.15 -14.25 -4.23
N LEU A 130 -1.28 -14.12 -5.54
CA LEU A 130 -2.04 -15.04 -6.39
C LEU A 130 -1.19 -16.15 -7.03
N SER A 131 0.13 -16.11 -6.85
CA SER A 131 1.08 -17.09 -7.40
C SER A 131 1.22 -18.28 -6.46
N THR A 132 1.15 -19.50 -6.97
CA THR A 132 1.35 -20.74 -6.20
C THR A 132 2.79 -20.94 -5.74
N ASP A 133 3.76 -20.31 -6.42
CA ASP A 133 5.20 -20.53 -6.20
C ASP A 133 5.86 -19.47 -5.32
N ASN A 134 5.08 -18.49 -4.80
CA ASN A 134 5.62 -17.43 -3.98
C ASN A 134 5.45 -17.72 -2.48
N ARG A 135 6.45 -17.37 -1.67
CA ARG A 135 6.41 -17.53 -0.20
C ARG A 135 5.28 -16.73 0.48
N ARG A 136 4.68 -15.76 -0.24
CA ARG A 136 3.52 -14.97 0.18
C ARG A 136 2.26 -15.31 -0.60
N SER A 137 2.25 -16.45 -1.32
CA SER A 137 1.02 -16.99 -1.89
C SER A 137 -0.07 -17.03 -0.84
N ASP A 138 -1.25 -16.58 -1.20
CA ASP A 138 -2.43 -16.56 -0.33
C ASP A 138 -2.20 -15.96 1.08
N TYR A 139 -1.28 -15.00 1.22
CA TYR A 139 -1.01 -14.30 2.47
C TYR A 139 -1.66 -12.90 2.44
N SER A 140 -2.80 -12.74 3.10
CA SER A 140 -3.65 -11.55 3.01
C SER A 140 -3.03 -10.24 3.53
N PHE A 141 -1.99 -10.33 4.38
CA PHE A 141 -1.28 -9.16 4.91
C PHE A 141 -0.03 -8.80 4.10
N ILE A 142 0.05 -9.26 2.86
CA ILE A 142 1.14 -8.90 1.96
C ILE A 142 1.20 -7.39 1.75
N ALA A 143 2.40 -6.82 1.79
CA ALA A 143 2.67 -5.41 1.54
C ALA A 143 4.12 -5.20 1.08
N CYS A 144 4.41 -4.01 0.53
CA CYS A 144 5.78 -3.58 0.21
C CYS A 144 6.01 -2.10 0.57
N SER A 145 7.08 -1.49 0.08
CA SER A 145 7.36 -0.07 0.28
C SER A 145 6.33 0.86 -0.37
N GLU A 146 5.61 0.39 -1.40
CA GLU A 146 4.71 1.19 -2.25
C GLU A 146 3.22 0.96 -1.98
N CYS A 147 2.83 -0.16 -1.36
CA CYS A 147 1.44 -0.55 -1.19
C CYS A 147 1.13 -1.12 0.20
N GLY A 148 -0.16 -1.33 0.46
CA GLY A 148 -0.68 -1.87 1.72
C GLY A 148 -1.05 -0.76 2.72
N PRO A 149 -1.44 -1.15 3.94
CA PRO A 149 -1.89 -0.21 4.97
C PRO A 149 -0.75 0.67 5.48
N ARG A 150 -1.08 1.91 5.84
CA ARG A 150 -0.20 2.94 6.39
C ARG A 150 -0.86 3.63 7.58
N PHE A 151 -1.92 4.43 7.30
CA PHE A 151 -2.69 5.14 8.32
C PHE A 151 -3.28 4.19 9.36
N SER A 152 -3.93 3.13 8.90
CA SER A 152 -4.59 2.15 9.77
C SER A 152 -3.64 1.37 10.69
N MET A 153 -2.33 1.37 10.38
CA MET A 153 -1.32 0.72 11.21
C MET A 153 -0.60 1.70 12.14
N LEU A 154 -0.70 3.00 11.90
CA LEU A 154 0.08 4.03 12.57
C LEU A 154 -0.36 4.19 14.03
N ARG A 155 0.61 4.21 14.94
CA ARG A 155 0.43 4.52 16.37
C ARG A 155 1.04 5.85 16.74
N ALA A 156 2.18 6.18 16.15
CA ALA A 156 2.91 7.43 16.36
C ALA A 156 3.78 7.77 15.13
N MET A 157 4.14 9.04 14.97
CA MET A 157 5.15 9.47 14.02
C MET A 157 6.53 9.51 14.69
N PRO A 158 7.62 9.39 13.94
CA PRO A 158 7.72 9.13 12.50
C PRO A 158 7.28 7.72 12.10
N TYR A 159 6.94 7.52 10.82
CA TYR A 159 6.48 6.23 10.29
C TYR A 159 7.62 5.22 10.21
N ASP A 160 7.81 4.49 11.30
CA ASP A 160 8.80 3.41 11.44
C ASP A 160 8.15 2.18 12.07
N ARG A 161 8.76 0.98 11.87
CA ARG A 161 8.19 -0.27 12.35
C ARG A 161 7.87 -0.26 13.85
N LYS A 162 8.68 0.37 14.68
CA LYS A 162 8.44 0.52 16.13
C LYS A 162 7.19 1.33 16.47
N ASN A 163 6.78 2.23 15.55
CA ASN A 163 5.67 3.16 15.72
C ASN A 163 4.38 2.71 15.00
N ILE A 164 4.34 1.51 14.44
CA ILE A 164 3.17 0.93 13.78
C ILE A 164 2.75 -0.38 14.46
N SER A 165 1.55 -0.87 14.15
CA SER A 165 1.02 -2.12 14.73
C SER A 165 1.90 -3.34 14.46
N MET A 166 2.70 -3.31 13.39
CA MET A 166 3.65 -4.39 13.04
C MET A 166 4.84 -4.51 13.99
N SER A 167 5.01 -3.61 14.95
CA SER A 167 6.00 -3.76 16.03
C SER A 167 5.81 -5.02 16.87
N ALA A 168 4.57 -5.53 16.93
CA ALA A 168 4.23 -6.78 17.63
C ALA A 168 4.67 -8.06 16.89
N PHE A 169 5.13 -7.94 15.64
CA PHE A 169 5.47 -9.05 14.76
C PHE A 169 6.95 -8.97 14.34
N PRO A 170 7.89 -9.58 15.11
CA PRO A 170 9.30 -9.64 14.74
C PRO A 170 9.49 -10.29 13.37
N MET A 171 10.34 -9.71 12.54
CA MET A 171 10.63 -10.26 11.22
C MET A 171 11.36 -11.60 11.35
N CYS A 172 10.99 -12.60 10.54
CA CYS A 172 11.80 -13.79 10.34
C CYS A 172 13.06 -13.43 9.53
N GLU A 173 14.05 -14.32 9.54
CA GLU A 173 15.34 -14.11 8.87
C GLU A 173 15.19 -13.68 7.40
N THR A 174 14.34 -14.37 6.64
CA THR A 174 14.11 -14.04 5.22
C THR A 174 13.46 -12.65 5.03
N CYS A 175 12.47 -12.27 5.86
CA CYS A 175 11.89 -10.93 5.80
C CYS A 175 12.90 -9.85 6.22
N HIS A 176 13.80 -10.16 7.14
CA HIS A 176 14.87 -9.27 7.57
C HIS A 176 15.89 -9.06 6.44
N GLN A 177 16.29 -10.12 5.74
CA GLN A 177 17.16 -10.02 4.56
C GLN A 177 16.55 -9.18 3.45
N GLU A 178 15.27 -9.40 3.09
CA GLU A 178 14.54 -8.56 2.12
C GLU A 178 14.46 -7.10 2.59
N TYR A 179 14.24 -6.87 3.88
CA TYR A 179 14.17 -5.53 4.47
C TYR A 179 15.50 -4.78 4.38
N GLN A 180 16.63 -5.48 4.49
CA GLN A 180 17.97 -4.90 4.42
C GLN A 180 18.57 -4.82 3.02
N SER A 181 18.02 -5.56 2.05
CA SER A 181 18.57 -5.61 0.70
C SER A 181 18.13 -4.41 -0.16
N PRO A 182 19.05 -3.54 -0.63
CA PRO A 182 18.71 -2.40 -1.49
C PRO A 182 18.08 -2.80 -2.82
N HIS A 183 18.34 -4.02 -3.29
CA HIS A 183 17.81 -4.56 -4.55
C HIS A 183 16.42 -5.16 -4.38
N ASP A 184 15.95 -5.37 -3.15
CA ASP A 184 14.61 -5.89 -2.89
C ASP A 184 13.57 -4.76 -2.89
N ARG A 185 12.38 -5.03 -3.43
CA ARG A 185 11.27 -4.07 -3.43
C ARG A 185 10.67 -3.85 -2.03
N ARG A 186 11.06 -4.66 -1.05
CA ARG A 186 10.72 -4.50 0.37
C ARG A 186 11.84 -3.87 1.21
N PHE A 187 12.88 -3.35 0.54
CA PHE A 187 13.92 -2.60 1.22
C PHE A 187 13.32 -1.51 2.12
N HIS A 188 13.57 -1.58 3.42
CA HIS A 188 12.98 -0.73 4.47
C HIS A 188 11.44 -0.63 4.46
N ALA A 189 10.72 -1.59 3.89
CA ALA A 189 9.26 -1.64 3.95
C ALA A 189 8.80 -1.94 5.39
N GLN A 190 8.33 -0.93 6.11
CA GLN A 190 7.95 -1.06 7.51
C GLN A 190 6.84 -2.10 7.77
N PRO A 191 5.84 -2.28 6.86
CA PRO A 191 4.78 -3.28 7.03
C PRO A 191 5.19 -4.69 6.61
N ILE A 192 6.44 -4.95 6.21
CA ILE A 192 6.88 -6.26 5.72
C ILE A 192 6.54 -7.39 6.70
N SER A 193 5.99 -8.47 6.15
CA SER A 193 5.71 -9.72 6.85
C SER A 193 5.50 -10.86 5.86
N CYS A 194 5.35 -12.06 6.38
CA CYS A 194 4.95 -13.27 5.66
C CYS A 194 4.19 -14.21 6.60
N ARG A 195 3.69 -15.34 6.10
CA ARG A 195 2.95 -16.34 6.90
C ARG A 195 3.73 -16.77 8.18
N ALA A 196 5.07 -16.83 8.12
CA ALA A 196 5.88 -17.28 9.25
C ALA A 196 6.06 -16.23 10.36
N CYS A 197 5.93 -14.94 10.05
CA CYS A 197 6.27 -13.87 11.01
C CYS A 197 5.24 -12.75 11.12
N GLY A 198 4.19 -12.76 10.33
CA GLY A 198 3.16 -11.73 10.34
C GLY A 198 1.88 -12.15 11.06
N PRO A 199 0.87 -11.29 11.03
CA PRO A 199 -0.45 -11.60 11.55
C PRO A 199 -1.10 -12.75 10.77
N GLU A 200 -2.02 -13.43 11.44
CA GLU A 200 -2.83 -14.51 10.90
C GLU A 200 -4.31 -14.16 11.03
N VAL A 201 -5.14 -14.62 10.09
CA VAL A 201 -6.59 -14.50 10.17
C VAL A 201 -7.22 -15.75 10.78
N PHE A 202 -8.36 -15.57 11.45
CA PHE A 202 -9.21 -16.67 11.88
C PHE A 202 -10.67 -16.31 11.66
N CYS A 203 -11.50 -17.31 11.49
CA CYS A 203 -12.95 -17.19 11.47
C CYS A 203 -13.55 -17.82 12.72
N SER A 204 -14.48 -17.11 13.38
CA SER A 204 -15.16 -17.63 14.57
C SER A 204 -16.68 -17.46 14.47
N THR A 205 -17.40 -18.27 15.20
CA THR A 205 -18.82 -18.06 15.45
C THR A 205 -19.03 -16.83 16.34
N VAL A 206 -20.26 -16.31 16.41
CA VAL A 206 -20.65 -15.21 17.32
C VAL A 206 -20.34 -15.56 18.79
N GLY A 207 -20.39 -16.84 19.16
CA GLY A 207 -20.02 -17.32 20.50
C GLY A 207 -18.49 -17.47 20.72
N GLY A 208 -17.65 -17.02 19.79
CA GLY A 208 -16.18 -17.01 19.93
C GLY A 208 -15.48 -18.34 19.59
N ARG A 209 -16.19 -19.40 19.21
CA ARG A 209 -15.57 -20.66 18.78
C ARG A 209 -14.92 -20.48 17.42
N VAL A 210 -13.60 -20.66 17.34
CA VAL A 210 -12.85 -20.66 16.07
C VAL A 210 -13.28 -21.84 15.22
N ILE A 211 -13.59 -21.59 13.94
CA ILE A 211 -14.05 -22.59 12.94
C ILE A 211 -13.06 -22.75 11.79
N ALA A 212 -12.20 -21.76 11.55
CA ALA A 212 -11.11 -21.81 10.56
C ALA A 212 -9.99 -20.88 11.01
N GLN A 213 -8.74 -21.21 10.65
CA GLN A 213 -7.55 -20.43 10.95
C GLN A 213 -6.58 -20.54 9.77
N GLY A 214 -5.86 -19.42 9.47
CA GLY A 214 -5.06 -19.29 8.26
C GLY A 214 -5.88 -18.79 7.08
N ASP A 215 -5.19 -18.15 6.13
CA ASP A 215 -5.85 -17.40 5.05
C ASP A 215 -6.76 -18.27 4.19
N ASP A 216 -6.29 -19.42 3.72
CA ASP A 216 -7.03 -20.29 2.79
C ASP A 216 -8.27 -20.92 3.44
N ASP A 217 -8.10 -21.47 4.64
CA ASP A 217 -9.20 -22.11 5.38
C ASP A 217 -10.28 -21.09 5.76
N VAL A 218 -9.84 -19.87 6.16
CA VAL A 218 -10.77 -18.78 6.49
C VAL A 218 -11.52 -18.31 5.26
N VAL A 219 -10.85 -18.11 4.12
CA VAL A 219 -11.52 -17.72 2.87
C VAL A 219 -12.53 -18.76 2.46
N THR A 220 -12.18 -20.05 2.52
CA THR A 220 -13.07 -21.17 2.20
C THR A 220 -14.29 -21.23 3.13
N ALA A 221 -14.06 -21.09 4.44
CA ALA A 221 -15.14 -21.09 5.42
C ALA A 221 -16.09 -19.89 5.24
N VAL A 222 -15.55 -18.69 5.01
CA VAL A 222 -16.33 -17.46 4.79
C VAL A 222 -17.15 -17.58 3.51
N VAL A 223 -16.57 -18.05 2.40
CA VAL A 223 -17.29 -18.27 1.14
C VAL A 223 -18.40 -19.31 1.32
N GLY A 224 -18.13 -20.39 2.05
CA GLY A 224 -19.16 -21.38 2.41
C GLY A 224 -20.34 -20.77 3.17
N CYS A 225 -20.06 -19.92 4.14
CA CYS A 225 -21.11 -19.19 4.89
C CYS A 225 -21.87 -18.20 4.01
N LEU A 226 -21.19 -17.43 3.16
CA LEU A 226 -21.85 -16.51 2.22
C LEU A 226 -22.78 -17.23 1.25
N ASN A 227 -22.38 -18.40 0.74
CA ASN A 227 -23.22 -19.24 -0.11
C ASN A 227 -24.48 -19.75 0.58
N GLN A 228 -24.46 -19.84 1.91
CA GLN A 228 -25.62 -20.18 2.76
C GLN A 228 -26.45 -18.96 3.17
N GLY A 229 -26.17 -17.78 2.64
CA GLY A 229 -26.87 -16.52 2.97
C GLY A 229 -26.49 -15.91 4.32
N ALA A 230 -25.36 -16.30 4.90
CA ALA A 230 -24.90 -15.73 6.16
C ALA A 230 -24.39 -14.28 6.00
N ILE A 231 -24.45 -13.54 7.11
CA ILE A 231 -23.80 -12.23 7.26
C ILE A 231 -22.52 -12.43 8.07
N ILE A 232 -21.41 -11.96 7.54
CA ILE A 232 -20.09 -12.07 8.16
C ILE A 232 -19.60 -10.69 8.60
N ALA A 233 -19.05 -10.57 9.80
CA ALA A 233 -18.29 -9.41 10.25
C ALA A 233 -16.81 -9.64 9.91
N LEU A 234 -16.34 -9.01 8.85
CA LEU A 234 -14.97 -9.11 8.35
C LEU A 234 -14.12 -7.97 8.91
N LYS A 235 -13.08 -8.29 9.70
CA LYS A 235 -12.07 -7.31 10.09
C LYS A 235 -11.12 -7.06 8.93
N SER A 236 -11.22 -5.88 8.36
CA SER A 236 -10.36 -5.43 7.28
C SER A 236 -9.43 -4.31 7.74
N VAL A 237 -8.66 -3.72 6.81
CA VAL A 237 -7.88 -2.52 7.05
C VAL A 237 -8.82 -1.39 7.49
N GLY A 238 -8.50 -0.75 8.61
CA GLY A 238 -9.26 0.38 9.13
C GLY A 238 -10.52 0.05 9.93
N GLY A 239 -11.09 -1.16 9.85
CA GLY A 239 -12.31 -1.47 10.61
C GLY A 239 -12.99 -2.77 10.19
N TYR A 240 -14.24 -2.95 10.69
CA TYR A 240 -15.10 -4.07 10.32
C TYR A 240 -16.01 -3.72 9.15
N HIS A 241 -16.12 -4.65 8.20
CA HIS A 241 -17.20 -4.68 7.23
C HIS A 241 -18.19 -5.80 7.58
N LEU A 242 -19.49 -5.49 7.53
CA LEU A 242 -20.51 -6.52 7.44
C LEU A 242 -20.68 -6.86 5.96
N ILE A 243 -20.48 -8.13 5.62
CA ILE A 243 -20.54 -8.62 4.25
C ILE A 243 -21.64 -9.69 4.12
N CYS A 244 -22.30 -9.72 2.98
CA CYS A 244 -23.21 -10.80 2.56
C CYS A 244 -23.32 -10.82 1.03
N ASP A 245 -23.90 -11.90 0.48
CA ASP A 245 -24.17 -12.02 -0.95
C ASP A 245 -25.14 -10.91 -1.41
N ALA A 246 -24.72 -10.05 -2.34
CA ALA A 246 -25.54 -8.99 -2.87
C ALA A 246 -26.67 -9.48 -3.82
N GLN A 247 -26.64 -10.73 -4.23
CA GLN A 247 -27.68 -11.37 -5.06
C GLN A 247 -28.78 -12.03 -4.20
N ASN A 248 -28.51 -12.28 -2.91
CA ASN A 248 -29.42 -12.97 -2.01
C ASN A 248 -30.34 -11.95 -1.29
N THR A 249 -31.58 -11.81 -1.75
CA THR A 249 -32.56 -10.87 -1.20
C THR A 249 -32.79 -11.10 0.31
N GLU A 250 -32.83 -12.35 0.76
CA GLU A 250 -33.10 -12.67 2.17
C GLU A 250 -31.91 -12.26 3.08
N ALA A 251 -30.68 -12.49 2.60
CA ALA A 251 -29.48 -12.07 3.33
C ALA A 251 -29.39 -10.53 3.41
N VAL A 252 -29.76 -9.81 2.33
CA VAL A 252 -29.81 -8.36 2.31
C VAL A 252 -30.87 -7.82 3.25
N ASP A 253 -32.08 -8.41 3.27
CA ASP A 253 -33.15 -8.02 4.19
C ASP A 253 -32.75 -8.28 5.65
N LEU A 254 -32.13 -9.41 5.91
CA LEU A 254 -31.63 -9.72 7.25
C LEU A 254 -30.58 -8.69 7.70
N LEU A 255 -29.65 -8.31 6.81
CA LEU A 255 -28.65 -7.28 7.09
C LEU A 255 -29.32 -5.92 7.36
N ARG A 256 -30.33 -5.52 6.58
CA ARG A 256 -31.12 -4.30 6.81
C ARG A 256 -31.74 -4.27 8.18
N ARG A 257 -32.44 -5.35 8.55
CA ARG A 257 -33.08 -5.47 9.89
C ARG A 257 -32.04 -5.39 11.02
N ARG A 258 -30.91 -6.12 10.92
CA ARG A 258 -29.88 -6.13 11.97
C ARG A 258 -29.18 -4.78 12.11
N LYS A 259 -29.01 -4.04 11.00
CA LYS A 259 -28.42 -2.68 11.01
C LYS A 259 -29.41 -1.56 11.30
N ASN A 260 -30.71 -1.86 11.41
CA ASN A 260 -31.76 -0.86 11.47
C ASN A 260 -31.61 0.21 10.35
N ARG A 261 -31.46 -0.28 9.12
CA ARG A 261 -31.16 0.56 7.94
C ARG A 261 -32.13 0.22 6.80
N PRO A 262 -33.41 0.69 6.90
CA PRO A 262 -34.46 0.26 5.97
C PRO A 262 -34.20 0.69 4.52
N ASP A 263 -33.85 1.95 4.26
CA ASP A 263 -33.86 2.53 2.91
C ASP A 263 -32.47 2.91 2.39
N LYS A 264 -31.51 3.23 3.27
CA LYS A 264 -30.19 3.70 2.86
C LYS A 264 -29.45 2.61 2.06
N PRO A 265 -28.90 2.91 0.85
CA PRO A 265 -28.26 1.93 -0.01
C PRO A 265 -27.01 1.31 0.64
N PHE A 266 -26.69 0.09 0.23
CA PHE A 266 -25.42 -0.54 0.53
C PHE A 266 -24.45 -0.40 -0.64
N ALA A 267 -23.16 -0.26 -0.33
CA ALA A 267 -22.11 -0.39 -1.32
C ALA A 267 -21.89 -1.87 -1.66
N VAL A 268 -21.60 -2.13 -2.93
CA VAL A 268 -21.35 -3.46 -3.46
C VAL A 268 -19.88 -3.57 -3.87
N MET A 269 -19.18 -4.53 -3.30
CA MET A 269 -17.86 -4.94 -3.76
C MET A 269 -18.01 -5.93 -4.91
N LEU A 270 -17.32 -5.66 -6.01
CA LEU A 270 -17.34 -6.47 -7.22
C LEU A 270 -16.01 -7.19 -7.38
N PRO A 271 -15.98 -8.41 -7.96
CA PRO A 271 -14.74 -9.05 -8.35
C PRO A 271 -13.91 -8.18 -9.28
N GLU A 272 -12.58 -8.31 -9.20
CA GLU A 272 -11.68 -7.67 -10.17
C GLU A 272 -12.07 -8.05 -11.59
N PRO A 273 -12.14 -7.08 -12.52
CA PRO A 273 -12.36 -7.39 -13.94
C PRO A 273 -11.28 -8.34 -14.45
N GLN A 274 -11.68 -9.49 -14.97
CA GLN A 274 -10.75 -10.48 -15.54
C GLN A 274 -10.54 -10.27 -17.05
N SER A 275 -11.30 -9.38 -17.67
CA SER A 275 -11.27 -9.09 -19.10
C SER A 275 -11.66 -7.65 -19.35
N ASP A 276 -10.98 -7.01 -20.31
CA ASP A 276 -11.35 -5.68 -20.80
C ASP A 276 -12.48 -5.73 -21.85
N ILE A 277 -12.98 -6.93 -22.19
CA ILE A 277 -14.08 -7.08 -23.13
C ILE A 277 -15.38 -6.58 -22.49
N PRO A 278 -16.07 -5.58 -23.09
CA PRO A 278 -17.29 -5.05 -22.55
C PRO A 278 -18.36 -6.12 -22.32
N GLY A 279 -19.02 -6.09 -21.17
CA GLY A 279 -20.09 -7.01 -20.79
C GLY A 279 -19.62 -8.34 -20.18
N GLN A 280 -18.31 -8.59 -20.09
CA GLN A 280 -17.78 -9.80 -19.46
C GLN A 280 -17.44 -9.63 -17.97
N SER A 281 -17.41 -8.42 -17.45
CA SER A 281 -17.15 -8.17 -16.03
C SER A 281 -18.43 -7.96 -15.23
N TRP A 282 -18.38 -8.26 -13.94
CA TRP A 282 -19.44 -7.89 -12.99
C TRP A 282 -19.70 -6.37 -12.98
N LEU A 283 -18.65 -5.57 -13.12
CA LEU A 283 -18.75 -4.12 -13.19
C LEU A 283 -19.62 -3.69 -14.38
N ASP A 284 -19.31 -4.20 -15.56
CA ASP A 284 -20.08 -3.89 -16.78
C ASP A 284 -21.52 -4.39 -16.72
N ASN A 285 -21.81 -5.43 -15.94
CA ASN A 285 -23.17 -5.97 -15.81
C ASN A 285 -23.99 -5.24 -14.74
N CYS A 286 -23.36 -4.62 -13.74
CA CYS A 286 -24.06 -3.96 -12.65
C CYS A 286 -24.32 -2.47 -12.91
N VAL A 287 -23.36 -1.75 -13.50
CA VAL A 287 -23.40 -0.28 -13.63
C VAL A 287 -22.96 0.21 -15.01
N VAL A 288 -23.27 1.46 -15.30
CA VAL A 288 -22.77 2.17 -16.48
C VAL A 288 -21.57 3.01 -16.05
N VAL A 289 -20.39 2.68 -16.58
CA VAL A 289 -19.11 3.34 -16.27
C VAL A 289 -18.33 3.60 -17.55
N ASN A 290 -17.58 4.70 -17.58
CA ASN A 290 -16.65 5.04 -18.64
C ASN A 290 -15.21 4.60 -18.28
N SER A 291 -14.23 4.90 -19.14
CA SER A 291 -12.83 4.54 -18.93
C SER A 291 -12.20 5.28 -17.73
N GLN A 292 -12.60 6.52 -17.46
CA GLN A 292 -12.10 7.27 -16.32
C GLN A 292 -12.64 6.70 -15.00
N ASP A 293 -13.91 6.30 -14.97
CA ASP A 293 -14.52 5.63 -13.82
C ASP A 293 -13.83 4.31 -13.52
N LYS A 294 -13.54 3.50 -14.55
CA LYS A 294 -12.78 2.23 -14.42
C LYS A 294 -11.38 2.49 -13.89
N ALA A 295 -10.67 3.48 -14.41
CA ALA A 295 -9.34 3.85 -13.94
C ALA A 295 -9.37 4.32 -12.46
N LEU A 296 -10.39 5.09 -12.07
CA LEU A 296 -10.57 5.52 -10.68
C LEU A 296 -10.83 4.34 -9.74
N LEU A 297 -11.75 3.44 -10.11
CA LEU A 297 -12.05 2.22 -9.34
C LEU A 297 -10.82 1.33 -9.16
N SER A 298 -10.01 1.18 -10.21
CA SER A 298 -8.79 0.36 -10.22
C SER A 298 -7.57 1.05 -9.60
N SER A 299 -7.68 2.34 -9.24
CA SER A 299 -6.60 3.08 -8.61
C SER A 299 -6.21 2.48 -7.25
N SER A 300 -5.02 2.80 -6.76
CA SER A 300 -4.54 2.35 -5.44
C SER A 300 -5.40 2.82 -4.25
N ILE A 301 -6.30 3.79 -4.48
CA ILE A 301 -7.21 4.33 -3.45
C ILE A 301 -8.45 3.44 -3.28
N ARG A 302 -8.89 2.73 -4.34
CA ARG A 302 -10.08 1.84 -4.33
C ARG A 302 -11.33 2.51 -3.76
N PRO A 303 -11.81 3.62 -4.33
CA PRO A 303 -12.94 4.36 -3.80
C PRO A 303 -14.27 3.61 -4.01
N ILE A 304 -15.30 4.03 -3.28
CA ILE A 304 -16.69 3.70 -3.63
C ILE A 304 -17.14 4.72 -4.67
N LEU A 305 -17.47 4.24 -5.87
CA LEU A 305 -17.99 5.03 -6.96
C LEU A 305 -19.52 4.91 -7.02
N LEU A 306 -20.22 6.03 -7.05
CA LEU A 306 -21.64 6.05 -7.38
C LEU A 306 -21.80 6.10 -8.90
N ALA A 307 -22.46 5.09 -9.46
CA ALA A 307 -22.67 4.99 -10.91
C ALA A 307 -24.09 4.53 -11.24
N PRO A 308 -24.66 4.93 -12.40
CA PRO A 308 -25.98 4.52 -12.82
C PRO A 308 -26.12 3.00 -12.87
N LYS A 309 -27.10 2.46 -12.13
CA LYS A 309 -27.38 1.03 -12.07
C LYS A 309 -28.00 0.56 -13.39
N LYS A 310 -27.52 -0.54 -13.95
CA LYS A 310 -28.17 -1.16 -15.12
C LYS A 310 -29.53 -1.75 -14.75
N ARG A 311 -30.49 -1.66 -15.66
CA ARG A 311 -31.86 -2.13 -15.45
C ARG A 311 -31.95 -3.61 -15.03
N ASN A 312 -31.06 -4.45 -15.57
CA ASN A 312 -30.99 -5.87 -15.27
C ASN A 312 -29.70 -6.22 -14.49
N ALA A 313 -29.25 -5.31 -13.63
CA ALA A 313 -28.10 -5.57 -12.78
C ALA A 313 -28.32 -6.86 -11.97
N PRO A 314 -27.38 -7.80 -11.97
CA PRO A 314 -27.55 -9.09 -11.29
C PRO A 314 -27.30 -8.97 -9.76
N ILE A 315 -28.05 -8.09 -9.11
CA ILE A 315 -28.04 -7.83 -7.66
C ILE A 315 -29.50 -7.78 -7.16
N ALA A 316 -29.71 -8.07 -5.89
CA ALA A 316 -31.02 -7.98 -5.28
C ALA A 316 -31.52 -6.50 -5.26
N GLU A 317 -32.80 -6.28 -5.55
CA GLU A 317 -33.39 -4.95 -5.63
C GLU A 317 -33.27 -4.15 -4.33
N ASN A 318 -33.36 -4.86 -3.20
CA ASN A 318 -33.24 -4.31 -1.86
C ASN A 318 -31.79 -3.89 -1.47
N VAL A 319 -30.79 -4.00 -2.35
CA VAL A 319 -29.43 -3.44 -2.15
C VAL A 319 -29.46 -1.91 -2.23
N ALA A 320 -30.21 -1.35 -3.18
CA ALA A 320 -30.36 0.09 -3.36
C ALA A 320 -31.82 0.38 -3.76
N PRO A 321 -32.77 0.29 -2.78
CA PRO A 321 -34.19 0.41 -3.08
C PRO A 321 -34.53 1.80 -3.62
N MET A 322 -35.34 1.85 -4.66
CA MET A 322 -35.84 3.08 -5.33
C MET A 322 -34.75 4.04 -5.85
N LEU A 323 -33.49 3.60 -5.95
CA LEU A 323 -32.40 4.42 -6.45
C LEU A 323 -31.97 3.98 -7.84
N SER A 324 -31.64 4.97 -8.67
CA SER A 324 -31.07 4.79 -10.02
C SER A 324 -29.57 4.48 -9.98
N ASP A 325 -28.89 4.84 -8.89
CA ASP A 325 -27.46 4.70 -8.74
C ASP A 325 -27.09 3.61 -7.73
N LEU A 326 -25.95 2.99 -7.97
CA LEU A 326 -25.36 1.97 -7.12
C LEU A 326 -23.95 2.41 -6.70
N GLY A 327 -23.65 2.30 -5.41
CA GLY A 327 -22.28 2.43 -4.92
C GLY A 327 -21.50 1.14 -5.19
N VAL A 328 -20.50 1.20 -6.05
CA VAL A 328 -19.63 0.05 -6.36
C VAL A 328 -18.21 0.30 -5.93
N MET A 329 -17.50 -0.75 -5.54
CA MET A 329 -16.09 -0.74 -5.21
C MET A 329 -15.42 -2.05 -5.65
N LEU A 330 -14.11 -2.03 -5.79
CA LEU A 330 -13.28 -3.22 -5.99
C LEU A 330 -12.63 -3.64 -4.66
N PRO A 331 -12.04 -4.85 -4.56
CA PRO A 331 -11.30 -5.28 -3.39
C PRO A 331 -10.28 -4.23 -2.93
N CYS A 332 -10.25 -3.92 -1.63
CA CYS A 332 -9.38 -2.87 -1.08
C CYS A 332 -8.29 -3.42 -0.14
N SER A 333 -8.16 -4.74 -0.02
CA SER A 333 -7.09 -5.42 0.73
C SER A 333 -6.82 -6.81 0.15
N GLY A 334 -5.70 -7.42 0.56
CA GLY A 334 -5.38 -8.80 0.15
C GLY A 334 -6.47 -9.80 0.54
N LEU A 335 -7.04 -9.69 1.74
CA LEU A 335 -8.14 -10.56 2.17
C LEU A 335 -9.40 -10.39 1.31
N HIS A 336 -9.76 -9.16 0.95
CA HIS A 336 -10.88 -8.92 0.03
C HIS A 336 -10.60 -9.50 -1.36
N LEU A 337 -9.36 -9.37 -1.86
CA LEU A 337 -8.99 -9.94 -3.16
C LEU A 337 -9.13 -11.46 -3.18
N MET A 338 -8.64 -12.15 -2.16
CA MET A 338 -8.76 -13.60 -2.02
C MET A 338 -10.23 -14.05 -1.92
N LEU A 339 -11.02 -13.37 -1.07
CA LEU A 339 -12.45 -13.64 -0.94
C LEU A 339 -13.20 -13.45 -2.26
N MET A 340 -12.97 -12.31 -2.94
CA MET A 340 -13.66 -12.01 -4.19
C MET A 340 -13.23 -12.92 -5.35
N LYS A 341 -11.96 -13.38 -5.35
CA LYS A 341 -11.49 -14.38 -6.32
C LYS A 341 -12.24 -15.72 -6.17
N GLN A 342 -12.45 -16.17 -4.94
CA GLN A 342 -13.12 -17.46 -4.69
C GLN A 342 -14.66 -17.32 -4.73
N PHE A 343 -15.23 -16.26 -4.17
CA PHE A 343 -16.68 -16.04 -4.15
C PHE A 343 -17.21 -15.67 -5.55
N ASN A 344 -16.46 -14.91 -6.32
CA ASN A 344 -16.70 -14.50 -7.72
C ASN A 344 -18.12 -13.98 -8.01
N ARG A 345 -18.74 -13.30 -7.05
CA ARG A 345 -20.06 -12.67 -7.18
C ARG A 345 -20.09 -11.33 -6.45
N PRO A 346 -21.05 -10.42 -6.79
CA PRO A 346 -21.24 -9.17 -6.05
C PRO A 346 -21.48 -9.41 -4.56
N MET A 347 -20.79 -8.68 -3.71
CA MET A 347 -20.87 -8.81 -2.25
C MET A 347 -21.18 -7.44 -1.63
N ILE A 348 -22.16 -7.34 -0.75
CA ILE A 348 -22.34 -6.14 0.08
C ILE A 348 -21.13 -5.99 0.98
N ALA A 349 -20.61 -4.76 1.11
CA ALA A 349 -19.59 -4.39 2.08
C ALA A 349 -20.02 -3.07 2.76
N THR A 350 -20.39 -3.14 4.03
CA THR A 350 -20.85 -1.99 4.81
C THR A 350 -20.23 -1.99 6.21
N SER A 351 -19.89 -0.79 6.71
CA SER A 351 -19.37 -0.60 8.08
C SER A 351 -20.47 -0.71 9.12
#